data_c35aa5ba44a90c49e01d0be938132bb7
#
_entry.id   c35aa5ba44a90c49e01d0be938132bb7
#
_cell.length_a   1.000
_cell.length_b   1.000
_cell.length_c   1.000
_cell.angle_alpha   90.00
_cell.angle_beta   90.00
_cell.angle_gamma   90.00
#
_symmetry.space_group_name_H-M   'P 1'
#
loop_
_entity.id
_entity.type
_entity.pdbx_description
1 polymer ?
#
loop_
_entity_poly.entity_id
_entity_poly.type
_entity_poly.pdbx_seq_one_letter_code
_entity_poly.pdbx_strand_id
1 'polypeptide(L)'
;MLKRTSLSFVNDNLKKKPEWKILDIGCGYRPNDNATVLADIQDLAKLHKNRNFVKIKDKKLPFKDKEFDYVIASHVIEHVEDLEYFIKELERISNKGYIELPSRLGDNLIFENKKDHIWWFSYDDINNEIIASKKNQILEPFVTVSTGKYLEEIFRESLVLELTWENKIDYKIDDNLRNENRMKISFLKLIKKYLSKKIRTLIKK
;
A
#
# COMPACT_ATOMS: atom_id res chain seq x y z
N MET A 1 1.44 -8.03 -16.85
CA MET A 1 -0.02 -7.72 -16.76
C MET A 1 -0.43 -7.69 -15.29
N LEU A 2 -1.12 -6.64 -14.88
CA LEU A 2 -1.66 -6.47 -13.53
C LEU A 2 -3.04 -7.12 -13.39
N LYS A 3 -3.34 -7.62 -12.18
CA LYS A 3 -4.63 -8.24 -11.87
C LYS A 3 -4.99 -8.03 -10.40
N ARG A 4 -6.23 -7.64 -10.11
CA ARG A 4 -6.73 -7.61 -8.73
C ARG A 4 -6.71 -9.02 -8.14
N THR A 5 -6.08 -9.15 -6.98
CA THR A 5 -5.89 -10.47 -6.34
C THR A 5 -5.66 -10.25 -4.85
N SER A 6 -6.51 -10.82 -4.01
CA SER A 6 -6.38 -10.66 -2.55
C SER A 6 -5.10 -11.28 -1.99
N LEU A 7 -4.57 -10.70 -0.93
CA LEU A 7 -3.40 -11.22 -0.23
C LEU A 7 -3.62 -12.65 0.29
N SER A 8 -4.84 -12.97 0.74
CA SER A 8 -5.17 -14.32 1.20
C SER A 8 -4.98 -15.36 0.09
N PHE A 9 -5.51 -15.08 -1.11
CA PHE A 9 -5.33 -15.96 -2.27
C PHE A 9 -3.86 -16.09 -2.67
N VAL A 10 -3.11 -14.98 -2.64
CA VAL A 10 -1.66 -14.98 -2.90
C VAL A 10 -0.95 -15.87 -1.90
N ASN A 11 -1.19 -15.68 -0.60
CA ASN A 11 -0.56 -16.47 0.45
C ASN A 11 -0.85 -17.97 0.33
N ASP A 12 -2.09 -18.35 0.00
CA ASP A 12 -2.45 -19.75 -0.18
C ASP A 12 -1.78 -20.40 -1.39
N ASN A 13 -1.49 -19.60 -2.43
CA ASN A 13 -0.71 -20.06 -3.58
C ASN A 13 0.79 -20.16 -3.26
N LEU A 14 1.33 -19.22 -2.51
CA LEU A 14 2.75 -19.23 -2.11
C LEU A 14 3.06 -20.41 -1.18
N LYS A 15 2.17 -20.76 -0.27
CA LYS A 15 2.30 -21.98 0.59
C LYS A 15 2.48 -23.27 -0.21
N LYS A 16 1.95 -23.33 -1.44
CA LYS A 16 2.09 -24.47 -2.34
C LYS A 16 3.41 -24.49 -3.12
N LYS A 17 4.28 -23.49 -2.88
CA LYS A 17 5.54 -23.28 -3.57
C LYS A 17 6.69 -23.11 -2.59
N PRO A 18 6.94 -24.12 -1.70
CA PRO A 18 7.96 -23.98 -0.65
C PRO A 18 9.38 -23.85 -1.20
N GLU A 19 9.60 -24.23 -2.46
CA GLU A 19 10.87 -24.12 -3.17
C GLU A 19 11.17 -22.70 -3.69
N TRP A 20 10.16 -21.83 -3.72
CA TRP A 20 10.32 -20.50 -4.27
C TRP A 20 11.14 -19.59 -3.36
N LYS A 21 12.02 -18.80 -3.97
CA LYS A 21 12.69 -17.69 -3.30
C LYS A 21 11.80 -16.45 -3.31
N ILE A 22 11.19 -16.15 -2.18
CA ILE A 22 10.21 -15.09 -2.03
C ILE A 22 10.82 -13.94 -1.23
N LEU A 23 10.80 -12.73 -1.81
CA LEU A 23 11.21 -11.49 -1.14
C LEU A 23 9.98 -10.76 -0.60
N ASP A 24 10.05 -10.32 0.66
CA ASP A 24 9.18 -9.29 1.21
C ASP A 24 9.99 -8.00 1.37
N ILE A 25 9.73 -7.01 0.50
CA ILE A 25 10.42 -5.72 0.48
C ILE A 25 9.60 -4.68 1.23
N GLY A 26 10.26 -3.91 2.11
CA GLY A 26 9.57 -3.05 3.07
C GLY A 26 8.83 -3.87 4.13
N CYS A 27 9.45 -4.97 4.56
CA CYS A 27 8.84 -5.98 5.41
C CYS A 27 8.35 -5.49 6.78
N GLY A 28 8.86 -4.34 7.25
CA GLY A 28 8.46 -3.74 8.51
C GLY A 28 8.55 -4.70 9.70
N TYR A 29 7.64 -4.51 10.66
CA TYR A 29 7.59 -5.30 11.89
C TYR A 29 6.83 -6.62 11.75
N ARG A 30 6.05 -6.80 10.70
CA ARG A 30 5.18 -7.96 10.47
C ARG A 30 5.32 -8.46 9.03
N PRO A 31 6.44 -9.15 8.73
CA PRO A 31 6.70 -9.67 7.40
C PRO A 31 5.70 -10.75 7.01
N ASN A 32 5.56 -10.97 5.71
CA ASN A 32 4.80 -12.10 5.20
C ASN A 32 5.43 -13.42 5.60
N ASP A 33 4.63 -14.35 6.11
CA ASP A 33 5.11 -15.64 6.61
C ASP A 33 5.73 -16.52 5.51
N ASN A 34 5.29 -16.36 4.27
CA ASN A 34 5.82 -17.12 3.13
C ASN A 34 7.14 -16.56 2.58
N ALA A 35 7.57 -15.36 3.00
CA ALA A 35 8.81 -14.77 2.52
C ALA A 35 10.03 -15.55 3.02
N THR A 36 10.98 -15.84 2.13
CA THR A 36 12.28 -16.48 2.46
C THR A 36 13.36 -15.44 2.70
N VAL A 37 13.21 -14.26 2.13
CA VAL A 37 14.11 -13.11 2.30
C VAL A 37 13.27 -11.89 2.69
N LEU A 38 13.76 -11.14 3.66
CA LEU A 38 13.15 -9.89 4.13
C LEU A 38 14.08 -8.73 3.78
N ALA A 39 13.54 -7.61 3.34
CA ALA A 39 14.33 -6.41 3.09
C ALA A 39 13.60 -5.14 3.54
N ASP A 40 14.35 -4.22 4.15
CA ASP A 40 13.81 -2.93 4.58
C ASP A 40 14.92 -1.86 4.58
N ILE A 41 14.52 -0.58 4.48
CA ILE A 41 15.42 0.56 4.69
C ILE A 41 15.77 0.74 6.16
N GLN A 42 14.86 0.36 7.07
CA GLN A 42 15.11 0.33 8.51
C GLN A 42 15.99 -0.87 8.87
N ASP A 43 16.81 -0.73 9.91
CA ASP A 43 17.61 -1.86 10.40
C ASP A 43 16.79 -2.72 11.36
N LEU A 44 16.11 -3.70 10.82
CA LEU A 44 15.26 -4.62 11.55
C LEU A 44 15.91 -6.00 11.78
N ALA A 45 17.22 -6.14 11.54
CA ALA A 45 17.94 -7.40 11.68
C ALA A 45 17.79 -8.02 13.09
N LYS A 46 17.78 -7.17 14.13
CA LYS A 46 17.61 -7.63 15.52
C LYS A 46 16.19 -8.18 15.78
N LEU A 47 15.18 -7.65 15.09
CA LEU A 47 13.80 -8.12 15.21
C LEU A 47 13.61 -9.44 14.48
N HIS A 48 14.21 -9.57 13.31
CA HIS A 48 14.08 -10.74 12.43
C HIS A 48 15.29 -11.70 12.52
N LYS A 49 15.82 -11.94 13.73
CA LYS A 49 17.07 -12.71 13.99
C LYS A 49 17.13 -14.08 13.30
N ASN A 50 15.99 -14.75 13.11
CA ASN A 50 15.88 -16.09 12.56
C ASN A 50 15.47 -16.09 11.07
N ARG A 51 15.45 -14.93 10.43
CA ARG A 51 15.07 -14.74 9.04
C ARG A 51 16.23 -14.14 8.25
N ASN A 52 16.31 -14.44 6.96
CA ASN A 52 17.27 -13.80 6.07
C ASN A 52 16.85 -12.36 5.82
N PHE A 53 17.46 -11.42 6.54
CA PHE A 53 17.15 -9.99 6.47
C PHE A 53 18.26 -9.22 5.76
N VAL A 54 17.87 -8.36 4.82
CA VAL A 54 18.77 -7.49 4.04
C VAL A 54 18.37 -6.03 4.26
N LYS A 55 19.29 -5.23 4.81
CA LYS A 55 19.10 -3.78 4.91
C LYS A 55 19.35 -3.11 3.56
N ILE A 56 18.34 -2.40 3.06
CA ILE A 56 18.45 -1.58 1.85
C ILE A 56 19.13 -0.25 2.21
N LYS A 57 20.20 0.11 1.48
CA LYS A 57 20.97 1.35 1.73
C LYS A 57 20.90 2.33 0.57
N ASP A 58 20.73 1.83 -0.63
CA ASP A 58 20.83 2.58 -1.87
C ASP A 58 19.53 2.49 -2.67
N LYS A 59 19.33 3.39 -3.63
CA LYS A 59 18.20 3.33 -4.56
C LYS A 59 18.17 2.02 -5.36
N LYS A 60 19.36 1.52 -5.78
CA LYS A 60 19.49 0.22 -6.43
C LYS A 60 19.35 -0.88 -5.39
N LEU A 61 18.40 -1.78 -5.60
CA LEU A 61 18.20 -2.91 -4.70
C LEU A 61 19.40 -3.87 -4.75
N PRO A 62 19.91 -4.36 -3.59
CA PRO A 62 21.12 -5.17 -3.51
C PRO A 62 20.91 -6.63 -3.93
N PHE A 63 20.14 -6.83 -5.00
CA PHE A 63 19.77 -8.14 -5.53
C PHE A 63 20.14 -8.25 -7.00
N LYS A 64 20.35 -9.49 -7.46
CA LYS A 64 20.63 -9.80 -8.87
C LYS A 64 19.35 -9.74 -9.70
N ASP A 65 19.51 -9.64 -11.01
CA ASP A 65 18.39 -9.74 -11.95
C ASP A 65 17.71 -11.10 -11.81
N LYS A 66 16.37 -11.07 -11.71
CA LYS A 66 15.53 -12.28 -11.58
C LYS A 66 15.97 -13.21 -10.43
N GLU A 67 16.45 -12.62 -9.35
CA GLU A 67 16.90 -13.37 -8.17
C GLU A 67 15.74 -14.05 -7.43
N PHE A 68 14.54 -13.51 -7.55
CA PHE A 68 13.37 -13.99 -6.82
C PHE A 68 12.31 -14.56 -7.76
N ASP A 69 11.70 -15.67 -7.33
CA ASP A 69 10.54 -16.24 -8.00
C ASP A 69 9.30 -15.37 -7.78
N TYR A 70 9.25 -14.67 -6.64
CA TYR A 70 8.14 -13.79 -6.28
C TYR A 70 8.58 -12.65 -5.36
N VAL A 71 8.02 -11.47 -5.55
CA VAL A 71 8.25 -10.30 -4.69
C VAL A 71 6.93 -9.81 -4.11
N ILE A 72 6.90 -9.56 -2.81
CA ILE A 72 5.80 -8.92 -2.10
C ILE A 72 6.24 -7.50 -1.75
N ALA A 73 5.47 -6.50 -2.16
CA ALA A 73 5.65 -5.09 -1.83
C ALA A 73 4.34 -4.54 -1.26
N SER A 74 4.18 -4.62 0.06
CA SER A 74 2.98 -4.18 0.76
C SER A 74 3.25 -2.88 1.49
N HIS A 75 2.52 -1.82 1.17
CA HIS A 75 2.66 -0.48 1.76
C HIS A 75 4.08 0.08 1.69
N VAL A 76 4.67 0.06 0.50
CA VAL A 76 6.04 0.54 0.24
C VAL A 76 6.08 1.61 -0.84
N ILE A 77 5.38 1.39 -1.94
CA ILE A 77 5.53 2.18 -3.16
C ILE A 77 5.05 3.62 -2.95
N GLU A 78 4.10 3.85 -2.06
CA GLU A 78 3.59 5.17 -1.69
C GLU A 78 4.62 6.08 -1.02
N HIS A 79 5.70 5.50 -0.48
CA HIS A 79 6.77 6.24 0.20
C HIS A 79 7.97 6.57 -0.69
N VAL A 80 8.09 5.95 -1.88
CA VAL A 80 9.29 6.08 -2.70
C VAL A 80 9.30 7.42 -3.44
N GLU A 81 10.45 8.10 -3.43
CA GLU A 81 10.60 9.37 -4.16
C GLU A 81 10.55 9.18 -5.67
N ASP A 82 11.23 8.15 -6.17
CA ASP A 82 11.39 7.83 -7.58
C ASP A 82 10.59 6.56 -7.91
N LEU A 83 9.29 6.75 -8.15
CA LEU A 83 8.34 5.68 -8.43
C LEU A 83 8.78 4.85 -9.64
N GLU A 84 9.18 5.52 -10.71
CA GLU A 84 9.54 4.86 -11.96
C GLU A 84 10.76 3.97 -11.81
N TYR A 85 11.78 4.45 -11.12
CA TYR A 85 12.98 3.67 -10.83
C TYR A 85 12.67 2.46 -9.95
N PHE A 86 11.86 2.64 -8.91
CA PHE A 86 11.52 1.55 -7.99
C PHE A 86 10.70 0.45 -8.68
N ILE A 87 9.75 0.80 -9.53
CA ILE A 87 8.99 -0.17 -10.32
C ILE A 87 9.94 -0.97 -11.23
N LYS A 88 10.88 -0.31 -11.91
CA LYS A 88 11.90 -0.98 -12.74
C LYS A 88 12.78 -1.92 -11.91
N GLU A 89 13.12 -1.56 -10.68
CA GLU A 89 13.89 -2.43 -9.78
C GLU A 89 13.06 -3.67 -9.36
N LEU A 90 11.77 -3.53 -9.06
CA LEU A 90 10.90 -4.69 -8.80
C LEU A 90 10.84 -5.63 -10.01
N GLU A 91 10.65 -5.07 -11.21
CA GLU A 91 10.66 -5.83 -12.46
C GLU A 91 12.02 -6.47 -12.74
N ARG A 92 13.13 -5.82 -12.40
CA ARG A 92 14.47 -6.35 -12.56
C ARG A 92 14.72 -7.58 -11.70
N ILE A 93 14.32 -7.54 -10.43
CA ILE A 93 14.63 -8.61 -9.47
C ILE A 93 13.67 -9.80 -9.53
N SER A 94 12.47 -9.63 -10.13
CA SER A 94 11.52 -10.73 -10.31
C SER A 94 10.64 -10.53 -11.55
N ASN A 95 10.05 -11.63 -12.03
CA ASN A 95 9.02 -11.58 -13.07
C ASN A 95 7.60 -11.56 -12.51
N LYS A 96 7.43 -11.85 -11.22
CA LYS A 96 6.12 -11.98 -10.58
C LYS A 96 6.12 -11.35 -9.21
N GLY A 97 4.98 -10.82 -8.81
CA GLY A 97 4.85 -10.32 -7.47
C GLY A 97 3.45 -9.86 -7.12
N TYR A 98 3.36 -9.33 -5.91
CA TYR A 98 2.18 -8.75 -5.31
C TYR A 98 2.51 -7.34 -4.83
N ILE A 99 1.60 -6.43 -5.10
CA ILE A 99 1.65 -5.04 -4.65
C ILE A 99 0.39 -4.76 -3.86
N GLU A 100 0.56 -4.19 -2.68
CA GLU A 100 -0.52 -3.67 -1.85
C GLU A 100 -0.30 -2.18 -1.61
N LEU A 101 -1.33 -1.38 -1.87
CA LEU A 101 -1.28 0.07 -1.78
C LEU A 101 -2.54 0.57 -1.07
N PRO A 102 -2.46 1.62 -0.26
CA PRO A 102 -3.66 2.28 0.23
C PRO A 102 -4.42 2.88 -0.96
N SER A 103 -5.73 2.68 -0.99
CA SER A 103 -6.54 3.43 -1.94
C SER A 103 -6.48 4.93 -1.60
N ARG A 104 -6.78 5.78 -2.58
CA ARG A 104 -6.84 7.23 -2.35
C ARG A 104 -7.80 7.60 -1.21
N LEU A 105 -8.88 6.84 -1.04
CA LEU A 105 -9.82 7.04 0.06
C LEU A 105 -9.16 6.68 1.40
N GLY A 106 -8.61 5.48 1.52
CA GLY A 106 -7.96 5.01 2.74
C GLY A 106 -6.84 5.94 3.18
N ASP A 107 -5.99 6.33 2.23
CA ASP A 107 -4.87 7.23 2.49
C ASP A 107 -5.29 8.62 3.02
N ASN A 108 -6.39 9.18 2.52
CA ASN A 108 -6.89 10.48 2.97
C ASN A 108 -7.49 10.47 4.38
N LEU A 109 -7.92 9.30 4.89
CA LEU A 109 -8.58 9.20 6.18
C LEU A 109 -7.59 9.16 7.35
N ILE A 110 -6.36 8.68 7.14
CA ILE A 110 -5.40 8.33 8.18
C ILE A 110 -4.43 9.49 8.43
N PHE A 111 -4.28 9.90 9.70
CA PHE A 111 -3.43 11.03 10.12
C PHE A 111 -1.96 10.81 9.77
N GLU A 112 -1.43 9.63 10.05
CA GLU A 112 -0.02 9.29 9.88
C GLU A 112 0.37 9.34 8.41
N ASN A 113 -0.50 8.94 7.50
CA ASN A 113 -0.26 8.93 6.06
C ASN A 113 -0.11 10.33 5.45
N LYS A 114 -0.59 11.37 6.14
CA LYS A 114 -0.55 12.76 5.64
C LYS A 114 0.86 13.24 5.30
N LYS A 115 1.87 12.83 6.06
CA LYS A 115 3.26 13.26 5.89
C LYS A 115 4.13 12.24 5.19
N ASP A 116 3.84 10.96 5.40
CA ASP A 116 4.75 9.89 5.03
C ASP A 116 4.50 9.36 3.61
N HIS A 117 3.28 9.55 3.09
CA HIS A 117 2.96 9.12 1.73
C HIS A 117 3.16 10.26 0.73
N ILE A 118 3.93 9.98 -0.32
CA ILE A 118 4.25 10.91 -1.40
C ILE A 118 3.29 10.76 -2.57
N TRP A 119 2.77 9.54 -2.76
CA TRP A 119 1.93 9.18 -3.88
C TRP A 119 0.54 8.75 -3.46
N TRP A 120 -0.44 9.04 -4.32
CA TRP A 120 -1.76 8.43 -4.33
C TRP A 120 -1.89 7.47 -5.49
N PHE A 121 -2.63 6.39 -5.24
CA PHE A 121 -2.88 5.37 -6.22
C PHE A 121 -4.36 5.11 -6.43
N SER A 122 -4.69 4.80 -7.68
CA SER A 122 -5.95 4.18 -8.09
C SER A 122 -5.63 3.13 -9.13
N TYR A 123 -6.60 2.29 -9.45
CA TYR A 123 -6.45 1.24 -10.44
C TYR A 123 -7.50 1.40 -11.53
N ASP A 124 -7.05 1.42 -12.78
CA ASP A 124 -7.91 1.40 -13.97
C ASP A 124 -8.17 -0.05 -14.36
N ASP A 125 -9.36 -0.54 -14.03
CA ASP A 125 -9.79 -1.91 -14.33
C ASP A 125 -10.02 -2.16 -15.83
N ILE A 126 -10.12 -1.12 -16.66
CA ILE A 126 -10.29 -1.23 -18.10
C ILE A 126 -8.95 -1.48 -18.79
N ASN A 127 -7.96 -0.66 -18.43
CA ASN A 127 -6.62 -0.74 -19.02
C ASN A 127 -5.67 -1.65 -18.23
N ASN A 128 -6.08 -2.13 -17.05
CA ASN A 128 -5.27 -2.93 -16.13
C ASN A 128 -3.95 -2.25 -15.75
N GLU A 129 -4.03 -0.96 -15.40
CA GLU A 129 -2.88 -0.15 -15.03
C GLU A 129 -3.06 0.56 -13.68
N ILE A 130 -1.95 0.79 -12.98
CA ILE A 130 -1.92 1.63 -11.78
C ILE A 130 -1.86 3.08 -12.22
N ILE A 131 -2.78 3.91 -11.74
CA ILE A 131 -2.71 5.35 -11.92
C ILE A 131 -2.12 5.95 -10.65
N ALA A 132 -0.92 6.54 -10.78
CA ALA A 132 -0.21 7.23 -9.74
C ALA A 132 -0.34 8.74 -9.91
N SER A 133 -0.52 9.48 -8.82
CA SER A 133 -0.45 10.94 -8.80
C SER A 133 0.27 11.42 -7.56
N LYS A 134 0.93 12.59 -7.64
CA LYS A 134 1.51 13.20 -6.45
C LYS A 134 0.41 13.51 -5.43
N LYS A 135 0.68 13.16 -4.17
CA LYS A 135 -0.28 13.34 -3.09
C LYS A 135 -0.67 14.81 -2.93
N ASN A 136 -1.96 15.07 -2.92
CA ASN A 136 -2.56 16.34 -2.56
C ASN A 136 -3.69 16.08 -1.57
N GLN A 137 -3.45 16.33 -0.28
CA GLN A 137 -4.43 16.05 0.79
C GLN A 137 -5.74 16.82 0.56
N ILE A 138 -6.82 16.09 0.27
CA ILE A 138 -8.15 16.65 -0.04
C ILE A 138 -8.99 16.80 1.22
N LEU A 139 -8.95 15.78 2.10
CA LEU A 139 -9.70 15.76 3.35
C LEU A 139 -8.74 15.96 4.52
N GLU A 140 -9.19 16.67 5.56
CA GLU A 140 -8.49 16.64 6.83
C GLU A 140 -8.67 15.25 7.43
N PRO A 141 -7.58 14.50 7.70
CA PRO A 141 -7.69 13.14 8.24
C PRO A 141 -8.28 13.17 9.65
N PHE A 142 -8.98 12.12 10.02
CA PHE A 142 -9.65 12.01 11.33
C PHE A 142 -9.59 10.59 11.90
N VAL A 143 -8.83 9.71 11.28
CA VAL A 143 -8.65 8.31 11.68
C VAL A 143 -7.18 8.07 11.98
N THR A 144 -6.87 7.43 13.11
CA THR A 144 -5.51 6.95 13.38
C THR A 144 -5.25 5.67 12.60
N VAL A 145 -3.99 5.34 12.36
CA VAL A 145 -3.59 4.09 11.71
C VAL A 145 -4.18 2.85 12.41
N SER A 146 -4.25 2.89 13.74
CA SER A 146 -4.84 1.79 14.52
C SER A 146 -6.32 1.58 14.23
N THR A 147 -7.09 2.67 14.14
CA THR A 147 -8.52 2.63 13.77
C THR A 147 -8.68 2.31 12.29
N GLY A 148 -7.78 2.81 11.44
CA GLY A 148 -7.75 2.53 10.02
C GLY A 148 -7.67 1.05 9.71
N LYS A 149 -6.86 0.30 10.46
CA LYS A 149 -6.76 -1.17 10.30
C LYS A 149 -8.08 -1.91 10.49
N TYR A 150 -8.92 -1.50 11.45
CA TYR A 150 -10.26 -2.09 11.61
C TYR A 150 -11.16 -1.78 10.41
N LEU A 151 -11.05 -0.56 9.86
CA LEU A 151 -11.80 -0.20 8.66
C LEU A 151 -11.31 -1.01 7.45
N GLU A 152 -10.02 -1.23 7.33
CA GLU A 152 -9.43 -2.06 6.27
C GLU A 152 -9.86 -3.52 6.35
N GLU A 153 -10.01 -4.09 7.55
CA GLU A 153 -10.54 -5.45 7.72
C GLU A 153 -11.97 -5.58 7.17
N ILE A 154 -12.81 -4.56 7.38
CA ILE A 154 -14.23 -4.57 7.01
C ILE A 154 -14.44 -4.10 5.56
N PHE A 155 -13.68 -3.08 5.12
CA PHE A 155 -13.85 -2.38 3.84
C PHE A 155 -12.62 -2.52 2.95
N ARG A 156 -11.93 -3.65 3.01
CA ARG A 156 -10.63 -3.86 2.36
C ARG A 156 -10.63 -3.49 0.88
N GLU A 157 -11.61 -3.96 0.13
CA GLU A 157 -11.73 -3.69 -1.31
C GLU A 157 -11.85 -2.20 -1.67
N SER A 158 -12.36 -1.38 -0.72
CA SER A 158 -12.52 0.06 -0.90
C SER A 158 -11.31 0.86 -0.42
N LEU A 159 -10.57 0.34 0.56
CA LEU A 159 -9.49 1.07 1.24
C LEU A 159 -8.10 0.64 0.78
N VAL A 160 -7.98 -0.54 0.19
CA VAL A 160 -6.70 -1.12 -0.23
C VAL A 160 -6.78 -1.59 -1.68
N LEU A 161 -5.74 -1.35 -2.44
CA LEU A 161 -5.52 -1.90 -3.77
C LEU A 161 -4.62 -3.12 -3.65
N GLU A 162 -5.13 -4.30 -3.97
CA GLU A 162 -4.41 -5.57 -3.92
C GLU A 162 -4.22 -6.08 -5.36
N LEU A 163 -2.99 -6.09 -5.83
CA LEU A 163 -2.64 -6.36 -7.21
C LEU A 163 -1.53 -7.38 -7.32
N THR A 164 -1.70 -8.38 -8.18
CA THR A 164 -0.59 -9.22 -8.65
C THR A 164 -0.10 -8.73 -10.01
N TRP A 165 1.18 -8.92 -10.28
CA TRP A 165 1.79 -8.60 -11.55
C TRP A 165 2.61 -9.77 -12.11
N GLU A 166 2.69 -9.83 -13.44
CA GLU A 166 3.51 -10.78 -14.17
C GLU A 166 4.20 -10.08 -15.33
N ASN A 167 5.53 -10.22 -15.39
CA ASN A 167 6.50 -9.64 -16.31
C ASN A 167 6.63 -8.13 -16.22
N LYS A 168 5.52 -7.39 -16.21
CA LYS A 168 5.51 -5.93 -16.22
C LYS A 168 4.46 -5.37 -15.27
N ILE A 169 4.79 -4.26 -14.63
CA ILE A 169 3.90 -3.45 -13.81
C ILE A 169 3.46 -2.26 -14.65
N ASP A 170 2.26 -2.33 -15.23
CA ASP A 170 1.73 -1.24 -16.04
C ASP A 170 1.22 -0.10 -15.14
N TYR A 171 1.76 1.10 -15.34
CA TYR A 171 1.39 2.27 -14.57
C TYR A 171 1.42 3.54 -15.43
N LYS A 172 0.65 4.54 -14.97
CA LYS A 172 0.61 5.88 -15.55
C LYS A 172 0.73 6.91 -14.43
N ILE A 173 1.55 7.93 -14.64
CA ILE A 173 1.60 9.09 -13.75
C ILE A 173 0.64 10.14 -14.33
N ASP A 174 -0.38 10.52 -13.56
CA ASP A 174 -1.37 11.52 -13.94
C ASP A 174 -1.37 12.68 -12.94
N ASP A 175 -0.67 13.75 -13.31
CA ASP A 175 -0.62 14.97 -12.51
C ASP A 175 -1.89 15.83 -12.62
N ASN A 176 -2.80 15.54 -13.56
CA ASN A 176 -4.05 16.31 -13.75
C ASN A 176 -5.11 15.97 -12.71
N LEU A 177 -4.93 14.92 -11.91
CA LEU A 177 -5.82 14.57 -10.79
C LEU A 177 -5.70 15.51 -9.59
N ARG A 178 -4.97 16.61 -9.72
CA ARG A 178 -4.89 17.67 -8.72
C ARG A 178 -6.21 18.43 -8.65
N ASN A 179 -7.16 17.91 -7.84
CA ASN A 179 -8.32 18.70 -7.46
C ASN A 179 -7.88 19.89 -6.59
N GLU A 180 -7.98 21.09 -7.11
CA GLU A 180 -7.62 22.34 -6.43
C GLU A 180 -8.55 22.64 -5.23
N ASN A 181 -9.71 22.02 -5.16
CA ASN A 181 -10.71 22.25 -4.11
C ASN A 181 -10.48 21.34 -2.90
N ARG A 182 -9.64 21.80 -1.98
CA ARG A 182 -9.48 21.14 -0.67
C ARG A 182 -10.73 21.31 0.19
N MET A 183 -11.49 20.24 0.43
CA MET A 183 -12.57 20.25 1.40
C MET A 183 -12.00 20.13 2.83
N LYS A 184 -11.98 21.21 3.57
CA LYS A 184 -11.68 21.19 5.00
C LYS A 184 -12.93 20.71 5.76
N ILE A 185 -12.94 19.44 6.19
CA ILE A 185 -13.96 18.93 7.08
C ILE A 185 -13.52 19.26 8.51
N SER A 186 -14.15 20.26 9.12
CA SER A 186 -13.90 20.59 10.52
C SER A 186 -14.43 19.47 11.42
N PHE A 187 -13.59 18.92 12.30
CA PHE A 187 -13.97 17.93 13.31
C PHE A 187 -15.13 18.40 14.19
N LEU A 188 -15.11 19.68 14.59
CA LEU A 188 -16.23 20.31 15.33
C LEU A 188 -17.53 20.28 14.53
N LYS A 189 -17.48 20.45 13.21
CA LYS A 189 -18.65 20.38 12.34
C LYS A 189 -19.22 18.97 12.25
N LEU A 190 -18.35 17.94 12.26
CA LEU A 190 -18.78 16.53 12.32
C LEU A 190 -19.45 16.20 13.66
N ILE A 191 -18.85 16.60 14.79
CA ILE A 191 -19.44 16.42 16.12
C ILE A 191 -20.79 17.12 16.21
N LYS A 192 -20.89 18.38 15.77
CA LYS A 192 -22.16 19.13 15.75
C LYS A 192 -23.24 18.42 14.93
N LYS A 193 -22.90 17.90 13.75
CA LYS A 193 -23.83 17.11 12.92
C LYS A 193 -24.26 15.81 13.61
N TYR A 194 -23.35 15.11 14.23
CA TYR A 194 -23.63 13.87 14.97
C TYR A 194 -24.59 14.11 16.14
N LEU A 195 -24.28 15.11 16.98
CA LEU A 195 -25.12 15.48 18.13
C LEU A 195 -26.53 15.95 17.67
N SER A 196 -26.59 16.79 16.65
CA SER A 196 -27.85 17.24 16.06
C SER A 196 -28.71 16.08 15.54
N LYS A 197 -28.08 15.07 14.94
CA LYS A 197 -28.79 13.87 14.47
C LYS A 197 -29.32 13.04 15.64
N LYS A 198 -28.51 12.84 16.70
CA LYS A 198 -28.92 12.11 17.92
C LYS A 198 -30.08 12.81 18.62
N ILE A 199 -30.03 14.14 18.80
CA ILE A 199 -31.11 14.93 19.41
C ILE A 199 -32.39 14.77 18.61
N ARG A 200 -32.36 14.91 17.28
CA ARG A 200 -33.52 14.70 16.42
C ARG A 200 -34.13 13.30 16.53
N THR A 201 -33.28 12.27 16.72
CA THR A 201 -33.78 10.89 16.89
C THR A 201 -34.45 10.68 18.24
N LEU A 202 -34.04 11.41 19.29
CA LEU A 202 -34.66 11.38 20.61
C LEU A 202 -35.98 12.12 20.66
N ILE A 203 -36.09 13.21 19.90
CA ILE A 203 -37.35 14.04 19.85
C ILE A 203 -38.44 13.36 18.97
N LYS A 204 -38.04 12.45 18.05
CA LYS A 204 -38.98 11.70 17.19
C LYS A 204 -39.51 10.41 17.82
N LYS A 205 -39.07 10.04 19.02
CA LYS A 205 -39.64 9.00 19.87
C LYS A 205 -40.60 9.60 20.86
#